data_a124e2b1dcd356b4dcda5ff832dd6872
#
_entry.id   a124e2b1dcd356b4dcda5ff832dd6872
#
_cell.length_a   1.000
_cell.length_b   1.000
_cell.length_c   1.000
_cell.angle_alpha   90.00
_cell.angle_beta   90.00
_cell.angle_gamma   90.00
#
_symmetry.space_group_name_H-M   'P 1'
#
loop_
_entity.id
_entity.type
_entity.pdbx_description
1 polymer ?
#
loop_
_entity_poly.entity_id
_entity_poly.type
_entity_poly.pdbx_seq_one_letter_code
_entity_poly.pdbx_strand_id
1 'polypeptide(L)'
;MRASLDLRSVWGRCGCIGLSAGLFLALVASPAACAEEGRFVELSNVKLWVTDTGGSGEPVILLHANTGTAESWQKQIPALSAAGYRVIAIDRPGWGKSTVRAGMPPASVAEDLDALADALKLDKFHLIGAAGGGYIALDYAAWRPQRLRSLVLAATGLGLTGDAEADVFRRGAAIPGFDRQPPEVREMSPSYRGMNPAGVARWKEIQAHAKQPDAIELQLHTPNTDDKVASITTPTLVIAGDVDLTTPSGAIRLWAKHLKAHDWLLIPEAGHSVAWEQPDAFNQGVLAFLRKH
;
A
#
# COMPACT_ATOMS: atom_id res chain seq x y z
N MET A 1 -26.53 -0.76 71.16
CA MET A 1 -25.62 -0.90 72.35
C MET A 1 -24.28 -0.33 71.97
N ARG A 2 -23.88 0.70 72.71
CA ARG A 2 -22.60 1.42 72.64
C ARG A 2 -21.47 0.56 73.20
N ALA A 3 -20.27 0.63 72.63
CA ALA A 3 -19.04 0.67 73.42
C ALA A 3 -17.91 1.24 72.53
N SER A 4 -17.59 2.46 72.85
CA SER A 4 -16.33 3.15 72.58
C SER A 4 -15.26 2.65 73.54
N LEU A 5 -14.01 2.55 73.13
CA LEU A 5 -12.86 2.67 74.00
C LEU A 5 -11.67 3.30 73.25
N ASP A 6 -11.26 4.38 73.86
CA ASP A 6 -10.17 5.30 73.63
C ASP A 6 -8.91 4.77 74.35
N LEU A 7 -7.74 5.18 73.93
CA LEU A 7 -6.58 5.62 74.69
C LEU A 7 -5.22 5.23 74.08
N ARG A 8 -4.56 6.21 73.53
CA ARG A 8 -3.35 6.94 73.97
C ARG A 8 -2.02 6.18 74.11
N SER A 9 -1.12 6.68 73.32
CA SER A 9 0.28 7.02 73.60
C SER A 9 1.27 5.93 74.09
N VAL A 10 2.33 5.75 73.27
CA VAL A 10 3.71 5.79 73.81
C VAL A 10 4.66 6.29 72.70
N TRP A 11 5.42 7.28 73.05
CA TRP A 11 6.53 7.86 72.28
C TRP A 11 7.75 6.90 72.30
N GLY A 12 8.35 6.68 71.13
CA GLY A 12 9.66 6.06 70.97
C GLY A 12 10.42 6.67 69.81
N ARG A 13 11.37 7.55 70.08
CA ARG A 13 12.36 8.07 69.17
C ARG A 13 13.32 6.98 68.76
N CYS A 14 13.62 6.85 67.45
CA CYS A 14 15.00 6.61 67.01
C CYS A 14 15.14 6.66 65.48
N GLY A 15 16.12 7.39 65.02
CA GLY A 15 16.99 7.05 63.90
C GLY A 15 16.55 7.38 62.52
N CYS A 16 16.93 8.59 62.04
CA CYS A 16 17.01 8.92 60.61
C CYS A 16 18.05 8.06 59.90
N ILE A 17 17.63 7.24 58.93
CA ILE A 17 18.52 6.80 57.83
C ILE A 17 17.79 7.17 56.57
N GLY A 18 18.28 8.23 55.92
CA GLY A 18 17.80 8.68 54.62
C GLY A 18 18.28 7.71 53.53
N LEU A 19 17.37 6.94 52.93
CA LEU A 19 17.58 6.31 51.65
C LEU A 19 16.98 7.23 50.57
N SER A 20 17.85 7.94 49.89
CA SER A 20 17.49 8.68 48.67
C SER A 20 17.27 7.66 47.56
N ALA A 21 16.04 7.25 47.32
CA ALA A 21 15.66 6.53 46.12
C ALA A 21 15.63 7.52 44.95
N GLY A 22 16.72 7.59 44.18
CA GLY A 22 16.78 8.31 42.92
C GLY A 22 15.85 7.63 41.93
N LEU A 23 14.72 8.26 41.63
CA LEU A 23 13.81 7.88 40.59
C LEU A 23 14.48 8.29 39.24
N PHE A 24 15.20 7.35 38.63
CA PHE A 24 15.63 7.53 37.21
C PHE A 24 14.39 7.44 36.32
N LEU A 25 13.82 8.59 35.99
CA LEU A 25 12.85 8.70 34.90
C LEU A 25 13.63 8.53 33.61
N ALA A 26 13.63 7.31 33.07
CA ALA A 26 14.09 7.09 31.69
C ALA A 26 13.08 7.79 30.78
N LEU A 27 13.46 8.98 30.27
CA LEU A 27 12.78 9.60 29.14
C LEU A 27 12.95 8.65 27.95
N VAL A 28 11.95 7.83 27.69
CA VAL A 28 11.80 7.16 26.41
C VAL A 28 11.42 8.27 25.42
N ALA A 29 12.44 8.80 24.75
CA ALA A 29 12.20 9.67 23.61
C ALA A 29 11.47 8.82 22.57
N SER A 30 10.15 9.02 22.43
CA SER A 30 9.43 8.57 21.25
C SER A 30 10.14 9.17 20.04
N PRO A 31 10.55 8.36 19.05
CA PRO A 31 11.04 8.95 17.82
C PRO A 31 9.90 9.82 17.26
N ALA A 32 10.15 11.12 17.20
CA ALA A 32 9.28 12.02 16.47
C ALA A 32 9.16 11.43 15.06
N ALA A 33 7.94 11.08 14.66
CA ALA A 33 7.66 10.72 13.29
C ALA A 33 8.06 11.95 12.45
N CYS A 34 9.25 11.89 11.84
CA CYS A 34 9.65 12.85 10.83
C CYS A 34 8.55 12.81 9.78
N ALA A 35 7.86 13.93 9.57
CA ALA A 35 7.03 14.11 8.41
C ALA A 35 7.96 13.90 7.21
N GLU A 36 7.69 12.84 6.44
CA GLU A 36 8.52 12.47 5.30
C GLU A 36 8.37 13.55 4.23
N GLU A 37 9.37 14.42 4.12
CA GLU A 37 9.53 15.28 2.96
C GLU A 37 9.90 14.38 1.78
N GLY A 38 8.97 14.21 0.82
CA GLY A 38 9.27 13.53 -0.42
C GLY A 38 10.35 14.29 -1.20
N ARG A 39 11.10 13.57 -2.02
CA ARG A 39 12.16 14.14 -2.86
C ARG A 39 12.03 13.67 -4.30
N PHE A 40 12.63 14.42 -5.20
CA PHE A 40 12.76 13.96 -6.57
C PHE A 40 13.99 13.07 -6.75
N VAL A 41 13.80 11.98 -7.50
CA VAL A 41 14.88 11.13 -8.02
C VAL A 41 14.91 11.31 -9.54
N GLU A 42 16.03 11.83 -10.04
CA GLU A 42 16.25 12.02 -11.47
C GLU A 42 16.72 10.71 -12.08
N LEU A 43 15.95 10.18 -13.03
CA LEU A 43 16.30 9.02 -13.85
C LEU A 43 16.46 9.46 -15.31
N SER A 44 16.86 8.54 -16.18
CA SER A 44 17.13 8.87 -17.59
C SER A 44 15.92 9.49 -18.30
N ASN A 45 14.74 8.87 -18.13
CA ASN A 45 13.53 9.23 -18.87
C ASN A 45 12.49 9.97 -18.03
N VAL A 46 12.61 9.91 -16.70
CA VAL A 46 11.61 10.43 -15.77
C VAL A 46 12.25 11.11 -14.57
N LYS A 47 11.51 12.01 -13.97
CA LYS A 47 11.81 12.60 -12.67
C LYS A 47 10.73 12.13 -11.71
N LEU A 48 11.06 11.18 -10.85
CA LEU A 48 10.11 10.55 -9.93
C LEU A 48 10.05 11.29 -8.59
N TRP A 49 8.85 11.60 -8.14
CA TRP A 49 8.60 11.98 -6.77
C TRP A 49 8.53 10.74 -5.89
N VAL A 50 9.31 10.74 -4.82
CA VAL A 50 9.50 9.58 -3.93
C VAL A 50 9.39 10.04 -2.49
N THR A 51 8.56 9.37 -1.69
CA THR A 51 8.65 9.40 -0.23
C THR A 51 9.40 8.16 0.23
N ASP A 52 10.34 8.32 1.15
CA ASP A 52 11.23 7.23 1.58
C ASP A 52 11.52 7.39 3.07
N THR A 53 11.04 6.45 3.90
CA THR A 53 11.25 6.47 5.35
C THR A 53 12.71 6.34 5.76
N GLY A 54 13.57 5.95 4.82
CA GLY A 54 14.96 5.68 5.13
C GLY A 54 15.15 4.46 6.05
N GLY A 55 16.31 4.41 6.69
CA GLY A 55 16.66 3.32 7.60
C GLY A 55 17.26 2.10 6.90
N SER A 56 17.60 1.08 7.72
CA SER A 56 18.25 -0.18 7.27
C SER A 56 17.29 -1.37 7.20
N GLY A 57 15.98 -1.13 7.38
CA GLY A 57 14.95 -2.16 7.26
C GLY A 57 14.83 -2.72 5.84
N GLU A 58 14.21 -3.87 5.71
CA GLU A 58 13.93 -4.44 4.39
C GLU A 58 13.05 -3.48 3.57
N PRO A 59 13.41 -3.20 2.30
CA PRO A 59 12.69 -2.22 1.50
C PRO A 59 11.33 -2.76 1.05
N VAL A 60 10.31 -1.88 1.12
CA VAL A 60 8.97 -2.10 0.55
C VAL A 60 8.67 -0.96 -0.40
N ILE A 61 8.44 -1.24 -1.67
CA ILE A 61 8.02 -0.24 -2.66
C ILE A 61 6.50 -0.32 -2.87
N LEU A 62 5.84 0.84 -2.84
CA LEU A 62 4.39 1.00 -2.95
C LEU A 62 4.03 1.71 -4.26
N LEU A 63 3.21 1.05 -5.10
CA LEU A 63 2.69 1.56 -6.37
C LEU A 63 1.20 1.84 -6.27
N HIS A 64 0.81 3.11 -6.37
CA HIS A 64 -0.57 3.57 -6.21
C HIS A 64 -1.50 3.19 -7.38
N ALA A 65 -2.81 3.24 -7.13
CA ALA A 65 -3.87 3.09 -8.13
C ALA A 65 -3.89 4.27 -9.15
N ASN A 66 -4.63 4.13 -10.24
CA ASN A 66 -4.77 5.21 -11.23
C ASN A 66 -5.43 6.48 -10.66
N THR A 67 -6.21 6.33 -9.61
CA THR A 67 -6.91 7.41 -8.90
C THR A 67 -6.10 8.00 -7.74
N GLY A 68 -4.86 7.59 -7.55
CA GLY A 68 -4.03 7.98 -6.42
C GLY A 68 -2.64 8.49 -6.78
N THR A 69 -1.89 8.82 -5.75
CA THR A 69 -0.48 9.21 -5.73
C THR A 69 0.21 8.51 -4.57
N ALA A 70 1.49 8.80 -4.30
CA ALA A 70 2.18 8.34 -3.10
C ALA A 70 1.41 8.69 -1.81
N GLU A 71 0.65 9.80 -1.80
CA GLU A 71 -0.17 10.22 -0.66
C GLU A 71 -1.29 9.22 -0.31
N SER A 72 -1.69 8.38 -1.25
CA SER A 72 -2.70 7.34 -1.00
C SER A 72 -2.25 6.31 0.05
N TRP A 73 -0.95 6.22 0.30
CA TRP A 73 -0.34 5.28 1.23
C TRP A 73 -0.13 5.83 2.65
N GLN A 74 -0.76 6.98 2.98
CA GLN A 74 -0.60 7.68 4.26
C GLN A 74 -0.92 6.83 5.51
N LYS A 75 -1.67 5.72 5.36
CA LYS A 75 -1.99 4.78 6.43
C LYS A 75 -1.07 3.54 6.43
N GLN A 76 -0.50 3.19 5.30
CA GLN A 76 0.39 2.05 5.14
C GLN A 76 1.83 2.40 5.52
N ILE A 77 2.32 3.57 5.10
CA ILE A 77 3.69 4.02 5.38
C ILE A 77 4.02 3.97 6.88
N PRO A 78 3.25 4.61 7.78
CA PRO A 78 3.59 4.56 9.20
C PRO A 78 3.46 3.16 9.80
N ALA A 79 2.50 2.34 9.36
CA ALA A 79 2.30 0.99 9.87
C ALA A 79 3.45 0.04 9.49
N LEU A 80 3.89 0.08 8.23
CA LEU A 80 5.01 -0.72 7.74
C LEU A 80 6.34 -0.23 8.33
N SER A 81 6.54 1.09 8.42
CA SER A 81 7.73 1.68 9.04
C SER A 81 7.85 1.33 10.51
N ALA A 82 6.75 1.40 11.28
CA ALA A 82 6.72 0.98 12.68
C ALA A 82 7.02 -0.52 12.88
N ALA A 83 6.77 -1.33 11.84
CA ALA A 83 7.12 -2.75 11.83
C ALA A 83 8.59 -3.02 11.42
N GLY A 84 9.37 -1.96 11.14
CA GLY A 84 10.80 -2.06 10.85
C GLY A 84 11.16 -2.09 9.37
N TYR A 85 10.22 -1.91 8.45
CA TYR A 85 10.51 -1.84 7.02
C TYR A 85 10.93 -0.42 6.60
N ARG A 86 11.81 -0.32 5.59
CA ARG A 86 12.05 0.91 4.84
C ARG A 86 10.96 1.04 3.78
N VAL A 87 10.09 2.02 3.88
CA VAL A 87 8.94 2.17 2.99
C VAL A 87 9.19 3.26 1.97
N ILE A 88 8.99 2.92 0.69
CA ILE A 88 9.22 3.80 -0.44
C ILE A 88 7.93 3.87 -1.24
N ALA A 89 7.24 5.01 -1.23
CA ALA A 89 6.09 5.24 -2.09
C ALA A 89 6.44 6.22 -3.19
N ILE A 90 6.00 5.96 -4.41
CA ILE A 90 6.32 6.77 -5.58
C ILE A 90 5.06 7.33 -6.22
N ASP A 91 5.16 8.52 -6.76
CA ASP A 91 4.25 8.95 -7.81
C ASP A 91 4.72 8.32 -9.11
N ARG A 92 3.85 7.55 -9.78
CA ARG A 92 4.19 6.92 -11.07
C ARG A 92 4.40 7.99 -12.15
N PRO A 93 5.18 7.73 -13.22
CA PRO A 93 5.34 8.67 -14.34
C PRO A 93 4.00 9.18 -14.87
N GLY A 94 3.82 10.50 -14.93
CA GLY A 94 2.56 11.16 -15.32
C GLY A 94 1.50 11.23 -14.22
N TRP A 95 1.83 10.88 -12.98
CA TRP A 95 0.97 11.03 -11.80
C TRP A 95 1.62 11.92 -10.74
N GLY A 96 0.77 12.59 -9.97
CA GLY A 96 1.19 13.43 -8.86
C GLY A 96 2.22 14.47 -9.29
N LYS A 97 3.40 14.42 -8.70
CA LYS A 97 4.52 15.33 -8.96
C LYS A 97 5.55 14.77 -9.95
N SER A 98 5.45 13.48 -10.31
CA SER A 98 6.39 12.83 -11.22
C SER A 98 6.17 13.27 -12.67
N THR A 99 7.25 13.52 -13.41
CA THR A 99 7.19 14.00 -14.79
C THR A 99 7.99 13.10 -15.71
N VAL A 100 7.52 12.98 -16.97
CA VAL A 100 8.25 12.33 -18.06
C VAL A 100 9.08 13.39 -18.78
N ARG A 101 10.32 13.07 -19.15
CA ARG A 101 11.17 14.01 -19.90
C ARG A 101 10.68 14.15 -21.32
N ALA A 102 10.52 15.40 -21.76
CA ALA A 102 10.13 15.70 -23.14
C ALA A 102 11.14 15.14 -24.15
N GLY A 103 10.63 14.55 -25.24
CA GLY A 103 11.46 14.03 -26.33
C GLY A 103 12.13 12.68 -26.06
N MET A 104 11.94 12.08 -24.88
CA MET A 104 12.42 10.73 -24.60
C MET A 104 11.35 9.70 -25.01
N PRO A 105 11.75 8.55 -25.59
CA PRO A 105 10.79 7.47 -25.81
C PRO A 105 10.22 7.01 -24.46
N PRO A 106 8.92 6.67 -24.39
CA PRO A 106 8.35 6.15 -23.17
C PRO A 106 9.03 4.81 -22.83
N ALA A 107 9.68 4.74 -21.65
CA ALA A 107 10.07 3.48 -21.06
C ALA A 107 8.85 2.82 -20.44
N SER A 108 8.90 1.50 -20.22
CA SER A 108 7.90 0.88 -19.38
C SER A 108 8.08 1.36 -17.93
N VAL A 109 6.98 1.45 -17.17
CA VAL A 109 7.08 1.85 -15.76
C VAL A 109 7.86 0.80 -14.94
N ALA A 110 7.91 -0.45 -15.40
CA ALA A 110 8.75 -1.48 -14.78
C ALA A 110 10.25 -1.17 -14.94
N GLU A 111 10.68 -0.63 -16.10
CA GLU A 111 12.07 -0.18 -16.31
C GLU A 111 12.42 1.04 -15.45
N ASP A 112 11.50 2.01 -15.32
CA ASP A 112 11.66 3.15 -14.41
C ASP A 112 11.78 2.70 -12.95
N LEU A 113 11.00 1.68 -12.57
CA LEU A 113 11.08 1.09 -11.23
C LEU A 113 12.43 0.40 -10.96
N ASP A 114 12.95 -0.33 -11.95
CA ASP A 114 14.27 -0.97 -11.85
C ASP A 114 15.39 0.07 -11.71
N ALA A 115 15.34 1.12 -12.53
CA ALA A 115 16.28 2.25 -12.45
C ALA A 115 16.18 3.00 -11.11
N LEU A 116 14.97 3.15 -10.55
CA LEU A 116 14.78 3.72 -9.21
C LEU A 116 15.41 2.81 -8.14
N ALA A 117 15.19 1.50 -8.21
CA ALA A 117 15.75 0.55 -7.27
C ALA A 117 17.29 0.61 -7.28
N ASP A 118 17.90 0.75 -8.47
CA ASP A 118 19.36 0.92 -8.61
C ASP A 118 19.83 2.26 -8.03
N ALA A 119 19.14 3.37 -8.32
CA ALA A 119 19.47 4.70 -7.77
C ALA A 119 19.38 4.74 -6.24
N LEU A 120 18.47 3.95 -5.65
CA LEU A 120 18.31 3.80 -4.20
C LEU A 120 19.19 2.70 -3.60
N LYS A 121 19.98 2.00 -4.43
CA LYS A 121 20.88 0.88 -4.05
C LYS A 121 20.11 -0.26 -3.36
N LEU A 122 18.92 -0.59 -3.87
CA LEU A 122 18.12 -1.71 -3.40
C LEU A 122 18.53 -2.97 -4.17
N ASP A 123 19.01 -3.99 -3.48
CA ASP A 123 19.28 -5.30 -4.08
C ASP A 123 17.99 -6.09 -4.25
N LYS A 124 17.28 -6.32 -3.13
CA LYS A 124 15.99 -6.99 -3.09
C LYS A 124 14.98 -6.20 -2.27
N PHE A 125 13.70 -6.25 -2.68
CA PHE A 125 12.63 -5.53 -2.01
C PHE A 125 11.28 -6.27 -2.13
N HIS A 126 10.34 -5.91 -1.26
CA HIS A 126 8.93 -6.28 -1.40
C HIS A 126 8.24 -5.25 -2.30
N LEU A 127 7.36 -5.70 -3.16
CA LEU A 127 6.63 -4.83 -4.08
C LEU A 127 5.13 -4.96 -3.86
N ILE A 128 4.47 -3.82 -3.61
CA ILE A 128 3.02 -3.74 -3.38
C ILE A 128 2.41 -2.85 -4.43
N GLY A 129 1.47 -3.38 -5.22
CA GLY A 129 0.74 -2.62 -6.22
C GLY A 129 -0.77 -2.66 -5.99
N ALA A 130 -1.42 -1.49 -6.02
CA ALA A 130 -2.87 -1.38 -5.94
C ALA A 130 -3.46 -1.01 -7.31
N ALA A 131 -4.49 -1.71 -7.74
CA ALA A 131 -5.22 -1.48 -9.00
C ALA A 131 -4.26 -1.30 -10.19
N GLY A 132 -4.17 -0.10 -10.78
CA GLY A 132 -3.23 0.21 -11.85
C GLY A 132 -1.76 0.00 -11.47
N GLY A 133 -1.38 0.20 -10.22
CA GLY A 133 -0.05 -0.13 -9.70
C GLY A 133 0.24 -1.63 -9.69
N GLY A 134 -0.80 -2.45 -9.56
CA GLY A 134 -0.67 -3.90 -9.59
C GLY A 134 -0.33 -4.45 -10.99
N TYR A 135 -0.74 -3.77 -12.06
CA TYR A 135 -0.31 -4.12 -13.43
C TYR A 135 1.21 -4.00 -13.58
N ILE A 136 1.77 -2.90 -13.04
CA ILE A 136 3.21 -2.64 -13.06
C ILE A 136 3.94 -3.65 -12.18
N ALA A 137 3.39 -3.91 -10.99
CA ALA A 137 4.00 -4.83 -10.04
C ALA A 137 4.09 -6.26 -10.60
N LEU A 138 3.04 -6.74 -11.28
CA LEU A 138 3.06 -8.02 -11.97
C LEU A 138 4.07 -8.02 -13.14
N ASP A 139 4.09 -6.95 -13.93
CA ASP A 139 5.01 -6.80 -15.06
C ASP A 139 6.46 -6.85 -14.59
N TYR A 140 6.78 -6.14 -13.52
CA TYR A 140 8.09 -6.16 -12.89
C TYR A 140 8.45 -7.56 -12.36
N ALA A 141 7.52 -8.21 -11.68
CA ALA A 141 7.74 -9.56 -11.13
C ALA A 141 8.00 -10.61 -12.22
N ALA A 142 7.37 -10.48 -13.38
CA ALA A 142 7.64 -11.34 -14.54
C ALA A 142 9.02 -11.06 -15.16
N TRP A 143 9.45 -9.81 -15.19
CA TRP A 143 10.70 -9.39 -15.82
C TRP A 143 11.91 -9.51 -14.90
N ARG A 144 11.78 -9.17 -13.59
CA ARG A 144 12.85 -9.12 -12.60
C ARG A 144 12.54 -9.92 -11.32
N PRO A 145 12.09 -11.18 -11.41
CA PRO A 145 11.69 -11.94 -10.21
C PRO A 145 12.79 -12.03 -9.15
N GLN A 146 14.06 -12.05 -9.56
CA GLN A 146 15.22 -12.15 -8.67
C GLN A 146 15.42 -10.92 -7.76
N ARG A 147 14.84 -9.76 -8.12
CA ARG A 147 14.87 -8.52 -7.34
C ARG A 147 13.78 -8.48 -6.26
N LEU A 148 12.81 -9.38 -6.32
CA LEU A 148 11.68 -9.38 -5.39
C LEU A 148 11.85 -10.41 -4.27
N ARG A 149 11.56 -9.97 -3.05
CA ARG A 149 11.32 -10.84 -1.90
C ARG A 149 9.91 -11.40 -1.96
N SER A 150 8.94 -10.51 -2.18
CA SER A 150 7.53 -10.88 -2.34
C SER A 150 6.77 -9.83 -3.15
N LEU A 151 5.58 -10.21 -3.61
CA LEU A 151 4.67 -9.42 -4.42
C LEU A 151 3.30 -9.34 -3.73
N VAL A 152 2.70 -8.15 -3.65
CA VAL A 152 1.32 -7.95 -3.21
C VAL A 152 0.54 -7.26 -4.31
N LEU A 153 -0.56 -7.86 -4.74
CA LEU A 153 -1.46 -7.36 -5.77
C LEU A 153 -2.84 -7.10 -5.15
N ALA A 154 -3.19 -5.82 -4.97
CA ALA A 154 -4.43 -5.42 -4.31
C ALA A 154 -5.42 -4.83 -5.29
N ALA A 155 -6.66 -5.33 -5.31
CA ALA A 155 -7.76 -4.84 -6.15
C ALA A 155 -7.35 -4.69 -7.64
N THR A 156 -6.58 -5.64 -8.17
CA THR A 156 -5.97 -5.55 -9.51
C THR A 156 -6.68 -6.46 -10.49
N GLY A 157 -7.20 -5.91 -11.58
CA GLY A 157 -7.97 -6.65 -12.59
C GLY A 157 -7.12 -7.31 -13.67
N LEU A 158 -5.87 -6.88 -13.83
CA LEU A 158 -4.86 -7.26 -14.84
C LEU A 158 -5.26 -7.08 -16.32
N GLY A 159 -6.54 -7.01 -16.66
CA GLY A 159 -7.01 -6.83 -18.04
C GLY A 159 -6.43 -7.87 -19.01
N LEU A 160 -6.36 -9.13 -18.60
CA LEU A 160 -5.83 -10.21 -19.41
C LEU A 160 -6.51 -10.27 -20.79
N THR A 161 -5.73 -10.44 -21.83
CA THR A 161 -6.21 -10.62 -23.20
C THR A 161 -6.22 -12.09 -23.56
N GLY A 162 -7.31 -12.53 -24.25
CA GLY A 162 -7.42 -13.92 -24.72
C GLY A 162 -8.09 -14.90 -23.77
N ASP A 163 -8.40 -14.49 -22.51
CA ASP A 163 -9.16 -15.32 -21.58
C ASP A 163 -10.68 -15.16 -21.84
N ALA A 164 -11.27 -16.17 -22.49
CA ALA A 164 -12.70 -16.19 -22.82
C ALA A 164 -13.60 -16.20 -21.56
N GLU A 165 -13.18 -16.82 -20.47
CA GLU A 165 -13.91 -16.86 -19.21
C GLU A 165 -13.93 -15.47 -18.56
N ALA A 166 -12.79 -14.77 -18.54
CA ALA A 166 -12.70 -13.41 -18.06
C ALA A 166 -13.55 -12.45 -18.92
N ASP A 167 -13.62 -12.66 -20.24
CA ASP A 167 -14.48 -11.87 -21.13
C ASP A 167 -15.98 -12.09 -20.85
N VAL A 168 -16.39 -13.33 -20.62
CA VAL A 168 -17.78 -13.66 -20.23
C VAL A 168 -18.11 -13.02 -18.90
N PHE A 169 -17.21 -13.14 -17.91
CA PHE A 169 -17.40 -12.53 -16.60
C PHE A 169 -17.54 -11.02 -16.70
N ARG A 170 -16.62 -10.33 -17.40
CA ARG A 170 -16.68 -8.87 -17.57
C ARG A 170 -18.01 -8.41 -18.18
N ARG A 171 -18.49 -9.11 -19.21
CA ARG A 171 -19.78 -8.77 -19.81
C ARG A 171 -20.95 -9.01 -18.87
N GLY A 172 -20.94 -10.10 -18.11
CA GLY A 172 -22.00 -10.43 -17.16
C GLY A 172 -22.01 -9.57 -15.90
N ALA A 173 -20.82 -9.12 -15.46
CA ALA A 173 -20.68 -8.25 -14.29
C ALA A 173 -20.82 -6.75 -14.63
N ALA A 174 -20.91 -6.39 -15.92
CA ALA A 174 -21.01 -4.99 -16.34
C ALA A 174 -22.28 -4.32 -15.82
N ILE A 175 -22.12 -3.23 -15.10
CA ILE A 175 -23.23 -2.39 -14.60
C ILE A 175 -23.43 -1.25 -15.61
N PRO A 176 -24.59 -1.14 -16.27
CA PRO A 176 -24.84 -0.07 -17.24
C PRO A 176 -24.65 1.32 -16.62
N GLY A 177 -23.79 2.13 -17.25
CA GLY A 177 -23.50 3.49 -16.79
C GLY A 177 -22.63 3.60 -15.55
N PHE A 178 -22.00 2.50 -15.12
CA PHE A 178 -21.09 2.51 -13.96
C PHE A 178 -19.88 3.42 -14.18
N ASP A 179 -19.39 3.48 -15.41
CA ASP A 179 -18.28 4.36 -15.85
C ASP A 179 -18.59 5.85 -15.68
N ARG A 180 -19.89 6.23 -15.69
CA ARG A 180 -20.38 7.60 -15.50
C ARG A 180 -20.65 7.97 -14.05
N GLN A 181 -20.58 7.01 -13.14
CA GLN A 181 -20.74 7.29 -11.71
C GLN A 181 -19.56 8.13 -11.18
N PRO A 182 -19.76 8.95 -10.15
CA PRO A 182 -18.68 9.67 -9.50
C PRO A 182 -17.55 8.71 -9.07
N PRO A 183 -16.28 9.15 -9.16
CA PRO A 183 -15.15 8.29 -8.82
C PRO A 183 -15.27 7.61 -7.46
N GLU A 184 -15.71 8.34 -6.43
CA GLU A 184 -15.90 7.80 -5.08
C GLU A 184 -16.96 6.70 -5.00
N VAL A 185 -17.93 6.70 -5.92
CA VAL A 185 -18.96 5.65 -5.99
C VAL A 185 -18.41 4.38 -6.63
N ARG A 186 -17.51 4.54 -7.58
CA ARG A 186 -16.84 3.41 -8.25
C ARG A 186 -15.75 2.78 -7.42
N GLU A 187 -15.05 3.60 -6.63
CA GLU A 187 -13.83 3.22 -5.93
C GLU A 187 -14.06 2.76 -4.48
N MET A 188 -15.17 3.21 -3.85
CA MET A 188 -15.40 2.98 -2.43
C MET A 188 -16.69 2.28 -2.13
N SER A 189 -16.69 1.46 -1.10
CA SER A 189 -17.88 0.80 -0.57
C SER A 189 -18.93 1.81 -0.11
N PRO A 190 -20.25 1.47 -0.19
CA PRO A 190 -21.30 2.30 0.39
C PRO A 190 -21.11 2.54 1.89
N SER A 191 -20.67 1.50 2.62
CA SER A 191 -20.41 1.57 4.06
C SER A 191 -19.35 2.63 4.37
N TYR A 192 -18.19 2.58 3.70
CA TYR A 192 -17.13 3.56 3.92
C TYR A 192 -17.57 4.98 3.60
N ARG A 193 -18.25 5.18 2.47
CA ARG A 193 -18.74 6.51 2.07
C ARG A 193 -19.74 7.10 3.08
N GLY A 194 -20.59 6.26 3.66
CA GLY A 194 -21.56 6.70 4.68
C GLY A 194 -20.92 6.97 6.04
N MET A 195 -19.93 6.17 6.44
CA MET A 195 -19.35 6.24 7.79
C MET A 195 -18.14 7.16 7.90
N ASN A 196 -17.45 7.47 6.78
CA ASN A 196 -16.21 8.25 6.80
C ASN A 196 -16.19 9.37 5.74
N PRO A 197 -17.09 10.36 5.82
CA PRO A 197 -17.15 11.46 4.85
C PRO A 197 -15.85 12.27 4.78
N ALA A 198 -15.13 12.41 5.89
CA ALA A 198 -13.81 13.07 5.90
C ALA A 198 -12.76 12.31 5.11
N GLY A 199 -12.73 10.96 5.23
CA GLY A 199 -11.87 10.10 4.44
C GLY A 199 -12.20 10.15 2.94
N VAL A 200 -13.48 10.20 2.59
CA VAL A 200 -13.91 10.40 1.21
C VAL A 200 -13.45 11.76 0.66
N ALA A 201 -13.62 12.83 1.43
CA ALA A 201 -13.16 14.16 1.03
C ALA A 201 -11.65 14.19 0.77
N ARG A 202 -10.86 13.64 1.69
CA ARG A 202 -9.40 13.56 1.53
C ARG A 202 -8.99 12.72 0.31
N TRP A 203 -9.64 11.59 0.08
CA TRP A 203 -9.38 10.77 -1.11
C TRP A 203 -9.68 11.55 -2.40
N LYS A 204 -10.77 12.32 -2.44
CA LYS A 204 -11.15 13.16 -3.59
C LYS A 204 -10.11 14.26 -3.85
N GLU A 205 -9.54 14.85 -2.81
CA GLU A 205 -8.44 15.81 -2.94
C GLU A 205 -7.24 15.16 -3.66
N ILE A 206 -6.82 13.98 -3.23
CA ILE A 206 -5.73 13.25 -3.87
C ILE A 206 -6.09 12.90 -5.32
N GLN A 207 -7.28 12.36 -5.55
CA GLN A 207 -7.75 11.95 -6.87
C GLN A 207 -7.80 13.13 -7.86
N ALA A 208 -8.18 14.34 -7.42
CA ALA A 208 -8.32 15.51 -8.26
C ALA A 208 -7.01 15.95 -8.94
N HIS A 209 -5.85 15.62 -8.35
CA HIS A 209 -4.54 15.94 -8.91
C HIS A 209 -3.67 14.70 -9.15
N ALA A 210 -4.29 13.51 -9.12
CA ALA A 210 -3.54 12.26 -9.30
C ALA A 210 -2.97 12.15 -10.71
N LYS A 211 -3.81 12.08 -11.73
CA LYS A 211 -3.38 11.93 -13.12
C LYS A 211 -3.15 13.30 -13.75
N GLN A 212 -1.96 13.51 -14.33
CA GLN A 212 -1.64 14.73 -15.08
C GLN A 212 -2.37 14.75 -16.43
N PRO A 213 -2.69 15.93 -16.97
CA PRO A 213 -3.44 16.05 -18.24
C PRO A 213 -2.72 15.39 -19.44
N ASP A 214 -1.40 15.40 -19.43
CA ASP A 214 -0.51 14.85 -20.45
C ASP A 214 0.09 13.49 -20.06
N ALA A 215 -0.48 12.84 -19.03
CA ALA A 215 -0.01 11.52 -18.61
C ALA A 215 -0.14 10.51 -19.74
N ILE A 216 0.97 9.85 -20.06
CA ILE A 216 1.04 8.79 -21.04
C ILE A 216 0.32 7.56 -20.50
N GLU A 217 -0.35 6.81 -21.39
CA GLU A 217 -0.93 5.52 -21.00
C GLU A 217 0.15 4.57 -20.48
N LEU A 218 -0.27 3.75 -19.53
CA LEU A 218 0.61 2.76 -18.90
C LEU A 218 1.22 1.84 -19.96
N GLN A 219 2.54 1.92 -20.10
CA GLN A 219 3.30 1.00 -20.94
C GLN A 219 3.85 -0.12 -20.06
N LEU A 220 3.43 -1.34 -20.35
CA LEU A 220 3.99 -2.54 -19.76
C LEU A 220 5.22 -2.99 -20.56
N HIS A 221 6.21 -3.58 -19.88
CA HIS A 221 7.37 -4.18 -20.51
C HIS A 221 6.94 -5.35 -21.43
N THR A 222 5.95 -6.11 -20.98
CA THR A 222 5.30 -7.16 -21.76
C THR A 222 3.78 -7.13 -21.55
N PRO A 223 2.96 -7.51 -22.56
CA PRO A 223 1.51 -7.61 -22.40
C PRO A 223 1.12 -8.56 -21.26
N ASN A 224 0.02 -8.26 -20.57
CA ASN A 224 -0.54 -9.17 -19.57
C ASN A 224 -1.27 -10.33 -20.26
N THR A 225 -0.80 -11.55 -20.01
CA THR A 225 -1.36 -12.81 -20.52
C THR A 225 -1.42 -13.82 -19.39
N ASP A 226 -2.19 -14.89 -19.57
CA ASP A 226 -2.24 -16.02 -18.62
C ASP A 226 -0.86 -16.65 -18.44
N ASP A 227 -0.10 -16.81 -19.53
CA ASP A 227 1.27 -17.34 -19.48
C ASP A 227 2.19 -16.45 -18.64
N LYS A 228 2.05 -15.11 -18.76
CA LYS A 228 2.82 -14.18 -17.92
C LYS A 228 2.47 -14.36 -16.45
N VAL A 229 1.18 -14.48 -16.10
CA VAL A 229 0.76 -14.76 -14.73
C VAL A 229 1.30 -16.11 -14.25
N ALA A 230 1.23 -17.14 -15.09
CA ALA A 230 1.75 -18.47 -14.77
C ALA A 230 3.29 -18.52 -14.64
N SER A 231 4.01 -17.55 -15.22
CA SER A 231 5.46 -17.44 -15.08
C SER A 231 5.92 -16.88 -13.73
N ILE A 232 5.02 -16.26 -12.95
CA ILE A 232 5.37 -15.68 -11.65
C ILE A 232 5.78 -16.77 -10.67
N THR A 233 7.00 -16.60 -10.13
CA THR A 233 7.59 -17.49 -9.12
C THR A 233 7.78 -16.79 -7.77
N THR A 234 7.67 -15.47 -7.75
CA THR A 234 7.77 -14.66 -6.53
C THR A 234 6.60 -15.00 -5.59
N PRO A 235 6.86 -15.21 -4.28
CA PRO A 235 5.78 -15.34 -3.30
C PRO A 235 4.77 -14.20 -3.44
N THR A 236 3.48 -14.53 -3.65
CA THR A 236 2.47 -13.54 -4.01
C THR A 236 1.30 -13.56 -3.04
N LEU A 237 0.88 -12.39 -2.56
CA LEU A 237 -0.39 -12.17 -1.87
C LEU A 237 -1.35 -11.43 -2.81
N VAL A 238 -2.53 -11.97 -3.00
CA VAL A 238 -3.62 -11.33 -3.75
C VAL A 238 -4.67 -10.83 -2.75
N ILE A 239 -4.98 -9.53 -2.82
CA ILE A 239 -5.96 -8.88 -1.93
C ILE A 239 -7.14 -8.39 -2.76
N ALA A 240 -8.36 -8.64 -2.28
CA ALA A 240 -9.59 -8.14 -2.87
C ALA A 240 -10.51 -7.53 -1.80
N GLY A 241 -11.28 -6.51 -2.17
CA GLY A 241 -12.44 -6.06 -1.40
C GLY A 241 -13.66 -6.92 -1.75
N ASP A 242 -14.50 -7.25 -0.77
CA ASP A 242 -15.68 -8.09 -1.00
C ASP A 242 -16.83 -7.36 -1.71
N VAL A 243 -16.85 -6.01 -1.65
CA VAL A 243 -17.83 -5.16 -2.33
C VAL A 243 -17.21 -4.28 -3.41
N ASP A 244 -16.04 -4.68 -3.96
CA ASP A 244 -15.40 -4.00 -5.09
C ASP A 244 -16.24 -4.21 -6.38
N LEU A 245 -16.83 -3.13 -6.88
CA LEU A 245 -17.59 -3.13 -8.12
C LEU A 245 -16.76 -2.80 -9.36
N THR A 246 -15.59 -2.20 -9.17
CA THR A 246 -14.64 -1.88 -10.25
C THR A 246 -13.86 -3.12 -10.68
N THR A 247 -13.38 -3.89 -9.71
CA THR A 247 -12.71 -5.18 -9.94
C THR A 247 -13.24 -6.22 -8.97
N PRO A 248 -14.43 -6.77 -9.23
CA PRO A 248 -15.04 -7.75 -8.34
C PRO A 248 -14.11 -8.92 -8.02
N SER A 249 -14.15 -9.40 -6.78
CA SER A 249 -13.29 -10.49 -6.31
C SER A 249 -13.35 -11.74 -7.20
N GLY A 250 -14.49 -11.98 -7.85
CA GLY A 250 -14.64 -13.03 -8.86
C GLY A 250 -13.73 -12.83 -10.07
N ALA A 251 -13.62 -11.58 -10.59
CA ALA A 251 -12.72 -11.26 -11.69
C ALA A 251 -11.25 -11.44 -11.30
N ILE A 252 -10.89 -11.09 -10.07
CA ILE A 252 -9.53 -11.29 -9.55
C ILE A 252 -9.21 -12.80 -9.48
N ARG A 253 -10.15 -13.62 -9.02
CA ARG A 253 -9.98 -15.10 -8.97
C ARG A 253 -9.73 -15.72 -10.34
N LEU A 254 -10.32 -15.18 -11.41
CA LEU A 254 -10.14 -15.70 -12.77
C LEU A 254 -8.69 -15.64 -13.24
N TRP A 255 -7.97 -14.57 -12.95
CA TRP A 255 -6.56 -14.51 -13.29
C TRP A 255 -5.65 -15.11 -12.21
N ALA A 256 -6.03 -14.99 -10.93
CA ALA A 256 -5.21 -15.50 -9.84
C ALA A 256 -5.05 -17.02 -9.88
N LYS A 257 -6.02 -17.75 -10.45
CA LYS A 257 -5.93 -19.21 -10.66
C LYS A 257 -4.73 -19.64 -11.53
N HIS A 258 -4.18 -18.73 -12.34
CA HIS A 258 -2.99 -18.99 -13.17
C HIS A 258 -1.68 -18.83 -12.39
N LEU A 259 -1.68 -18.18 -11.21
CA LEU A 259 -0.51 -18.16 -10.32
C LEU A 259 -0.23 -19.58 -9.80
N LYS A 260 1.03 -20.01 -9.85
CA LYS A 260 1.44 -21.35 -9.37
C LYS A 260 1.17 -21.54 -7.88
N ALA A 261 1.37 -20.47 -7.11
CA ALA A 261 1.06 -20.42 -5.68
C ALA A 261 0.82 -18.97 -5.27
N HIS A 262 -0.21 -18.73 -4.45
CA HIS A 262 -0.48 -17.42 -3.87
C HIS A 262 -1.28 -17.53 -2.58
N ASP A 263 -1.07 -16.57 -1.67
CA ASP A 263 -1.95 -16.34 -0.56
C ASP A 263 -3.13 -15.46 -1.02
N TRP A 264 -4.30 -15.67 -0.45
CA TRP A 264 -5.51 -14.89 -0.76
C TRP A 264 -6.04 -14.19 0.48
N LEU A 265 -6.32 -12.89 0.37
CA LEU A 265 -6.96 -12.11 1.41
C LEU A 265 -8.19 -11.38 0.84
N LEU A 266 -9.37 -11.73 1.35
CA LEU A 266 -10.61 -11.00 1.10
C LEU A 266 -10.88 -10.09 2.28
N ILE A 267 -10.96 -8.77 2.05
CA ILE A 267 -11.22 -7.77 3.09
C ILE A 267 -12.69 -7.39 3.04
N PRO A 268 -13.44 -7.63 4.14
CA PRO A 268 -14.86 -7.34 4.20
C PRO A 268 -15.13 -5.83 4.22
N GLU A 269 -16.30 -5.44 3.73
CA GLU A 269 -16.79 -4.05 3.67
C GLU A 269 -15.85 -3.08 2.93
N ALA A 270 -15.02 -3.60 2.02
CA ALA A 270 -14.08 -2.83 1.21
C ALA A 270 -14.46 -2.84 -0.27
N GLY A 271 -14.42 -1.67 -0.89
CA GLY A 271 -14.50 -1.49 -2.34
C GLY A 271 -13.13 -1.61 -3.01
N HIS A 272 -12.96 -0.89 -4.13
CA HIS A 272 -11.75 -0.91 -4.94
C HIS A 272 -10.55 -0.25 -4.24
N SER A 273 -10.79 0.79 -3.46
CA SER A 273 -9.76 1.48 -2.67
C SER A 273 -9.45 0.75 -1.35
N VAL A 274 -9.26 -0.57 -1.39
CA VAL A 274 -9.20 -1.48 -0.24
C VAL A 274 -8.21 -1.06 0.86
N ALA A 275 -7.02 -0.58 0.48
CA ALA A 275 -6.00 -0.10 1.43
C ALA A 275 -6.39 1.22 2.11
N TRP A 276 -7.21 2.02 1.43
CA TRP A 276 -7.73 3.28 1.95
C TRP A 276 -8.91 3.07 2.89
N GLU A 277 -9.84 2.19 2.49
CA GLU A 277 -11.09 1.96 3.20
C GLU A 277 -10.91 1.15 4.48
N GLN A 278 -10.10 0.09 4.42
CA GLN A 278 -9.87 -0.84 5.52
C GLN A 278 -8.36 -0.95 5.85
N PRO A 279 -7.72 0.17 6.25
CA PRO A 279 -6.27 0.22 6.40
C PRO A 279 -5.73 -0.76 7.43
N ASP A 280 -6.45 -1.00 8.53
CA ASP A 280 -5.98 -1.90 9.59
C ASP A 280 -5.96 -3.36 9.14
N ALA A 281 -7.05 -3.81 8.48
CA ALA A 281 -7.13 -5.17 7.93
C ALA A 281 -6.10 -5.37 6.81
N PHE A 282 -5.94 -4.36 5.93
CA PHE A 282 -4.93 -4.38 4.88
C PHE A 282 -3.52 -4.48 5.46
N ASN A 283 -3.16 -3.60 6.39
CA ASN A 283 -1.83 -3.56 7.01
C ASN A 283 -1.52 -4.85 7.77
N GLN A 284 -2.49 -5.38 8.52
CA GLN A 284 -2.33 -6.65 9.24
C GLN A 284 -2.05 -7.81 8.29
N GLY A 285 -2.83 -7.91 7.20
CA GLY A 285 -2.64 -8.97 6.21
C GLY A 285 -1.31 -8.86 5.48
N VAL A 286 -0.95 -7.65 5.04
CA VAL A 286 0.34 -7.40 4.38
C VAL A 286 1.49 -7.71 5.32
N LEU A 287 1.50 -7.20 6.55
CA LEU A 287 2.57 -7.46 7.52
C LEU A 287 2.70 -8.96 7.86
N ALA A 288 1.58 -9.67 7.98
CA ALA A 288 1.61 -11.12 8.22
C ALA A 288 2.25 -11.87 7.05
N PHE A 289 2.06 -11.39 5.83
CA PHE A 289 2.64 -11.97 4.62
C PHE A 289 4.13 -11.61 4.48
N LEU A 290 4.51 -10.32 4.60
CA LEU A 290 5.90 -9.88 4.44
C LEU A 290 6.85 -10.59 5.42
N ARG A 291 6.41 -10.82 6.67
CA ARG A 291 7.22 -11.51 7.70
C ARG A 291 7.56 -12.97 7.37
N LYS A 292 6.89 -13.58 6.40
CA LYS A 292 7.14 -14.96 5.97
C LYS A 292 8.19 -15.04 4.84
N HIS A 293 8.49 -13.91 4.22
CA HIS A 293 9.28 -13.80 3.00
C HIS A 293 10.35 -12.71 3.09
#